data_701260c3d586b76c43c68bb37aa19a71
#
_entry.id   701260c3d586b76c43c68bb37aa19a71
#
_cell.length_a   1.000
_cell.length_b   1.000
_cell.length_c   1.000
_cell.angle_alpha   90.00
_cell.angle_beta   90.00
_cell.angle_gamma   90.00
#
_symmetry.space_group_name_H-M   'P 1'
#
loop_
_entity.id
_entity.type
_entity.pdbx_description
1 polymer ?
#
loop_
_entity_poly.entity_id
_entity_poly.type
_entity_poly.pdbx_seq_one_letter_code
_entity_poly.pdbx_strand_id
1 'polypeptide(L)'
;MSQLSGLGKYNIIGFVSIVDVSRARDFYRDTLGLRLVAEEPPFALVFESNGLMLRLGMAKELPPAHGTVLGWQVPEITATVKNLTQAGVRFERYGGMDQDELGIWTSPSGAKVAWFKDPDGNILSVSEHPGLRK
;
A
#
# COMPACT_ATOMS: atom_id res chain seq x y z
N MET A 1 -9.73 5.92 32.63
CA MET A 1 -9.52 5.96 31.22
C MET A 1 -8.05 6.07 30.90
N SER A 2 -7.66 5.38 29.93
CA SER A 2 -6.25 5.42 29.64
C SER A 2 -5.90 6.67 28.85
N GLN A 3 -4.75 7.14 29.11
CA GLN A 3 -4.16 8.22 28.38
C GLN A 3 -3.27 7.64 27.33
N LEU A 4 -3.41 8.11 26.11
CA LEU A 4 -2.44 7.77 25.13
C LEU A 4 -1.15 8.50 25.44
N SER A 5 -0.09 7.77 25.65
CA SER A 5 1.21 8.35 25.92
C SER A 5 2.19 7.81 24.89
N GLY A 6 3.36 8.42 24.85
CA GLY A 6 4.35 8.02 23.90
C GLY A 6 3.86 8.26 22.48
N LEU A 7 4.19 7.35 21.57
CA LEU A 7 3.93 7.54 20.15
C LEU A 7 2.49 7.28 19.73
N GLY A 8 1.69 6.66 20.61
CA GLY A 8 0.32 6.30 20.26
C GLY A 8 -0.60 7.47 19.96
N LYS A 9 -0.22 8.68 20.33
CA LYS A 9 -1.03 9.86 20.09
C LYS A 9 -0.60 10.65 18.86
N TYR A 10 0.38 10.17 18.12
CA TYR A 10 0.87 10.86 16.93
C TYR A 10 0.57 10.06 15.68
N ASN A 11 0.51 10.74 14.55
CA ASN A 11 0.32 10.08 13.26
C ASN A 11 1.57 9.30 12.91
N ILE A 12 1.37 8.13 12.32
CA ILE A 12 2.50 7.40 11.77
C ILE A 12 2.88 7.99 10.41
N ILE A 13 4.14 7.76 10.04
CA ILE A 13 4.64 8.10 8.71
C ILE A 13 5.06 6.79 8.06
N GLY A 14 4.62 6.57 6.83
CA GLY A 14 5.02 5.38 6.10
C GLY A 14 6.31 5.61 5.33
N PHE A 15 7.13 4.58 5.21
CA PHE A 15 8.37 4.64 4.46
C PHE A 15 8.46 3.44 3.54
N VAL A 16 8.70 3.70 2.24
CA VAL A 16 8.89 2.64 1.25
C VAL A 16 10.10 3.05 0.43
N SER A 17 10.99 2.11 0.15
CA SER A 17 12.18 2.41 -0.66
C SER A 17 11.86 2.17 -2.12
N ILE A 18 12.34 3.08 -2.98
CA ILE A 18 12.15 2.99 -4.42
C ILE A 18 13.48 3.20 -5.13
N VAL A 19 13.59 2.69 -6.35
CA VAL A 19 14.78 2.86 -7.17
C VAL A 19 14.45 3.67 -8.41
N ASP A 20 13.40 3.29 -9.13
CA ASP A 20 12.98 4.00 -10.35
C ASP A 20 12.03 5.13 -9.97
N VAL A 21 12.60 6.29 -9.70
CA VAL A 21 11.86 7.43 -9.15
C VAL A 21 10.71 7.84 -10.06
N SER A 22 10.96 7.91 -11.35
CA SER A 22 9.97 8.37 -12.31
C SER A 22 8.77 7.43 -12.39
N ARG A 23 9.04 6.12 -12.47
CA ARG A 23 7.96 5.14 -12.51
C ARG A 23 7.21 5.06 -11.19
N ALA A 24 7.92 5.19 -10.08
CA ALA A 24 7.26 5.19 -8.77
C ALA A 24 6.36 6.41 -8.62
N ARG A 25 6.84 7.59 -9.05
CA ARG A 25 6.03 8.80 -8.99
C ARG A 25 4.71 8.60 -9.74
N ASP A 26 4.81 8.11 -10.98
CA ASP A 26 3.62 7.94 -11.79
C ASP A 26 2.68 6.89 -11.21
N PHE A 27 3.23 5.82 -10.69
CA PHE A 27 2.41 4.75 -10.14
C PHE A 27 1.65 5.22 -8.89
N TYR A 28 2.34 5.81 -7.94
CA TYR A 28 1.69 6.22 -6.69
C TYR A 28 0.75 7.40 -6.90
N ARG A 29 1.11 8.32 -7.77
CA ARG A 29 0.28 9.49 -8.04
C ARG A 29 -0.90 9.17 -8.96
N ASP A 30 -0.61 8.57 -10.12
CA ASP A 30 -1.61 8.43 -11.17
C ASP A 30 -2.40 7.13 -11.06
N THR A 31 -1.73 6.02 -10.80
CA THR A 31 -2.40 4.73 -10.74
C THR A 31 -3.08 4.54 -9.39
N LEU A 32 -2.41 4.83 -8.29
CA LEU A 32 -2.98 4.68 -6.96
C LEU A 32 -3.75 5.89 -6.48
N GLY A 33 -3.53 7.05 -7.09
CA GLY A 33 -4.31 8.25 -6.76
C GLY A 33 -3.88 8.98 -5.52
N LEU A 34 -2.63 8.80 -5.06
CA LEU A 34 -2.14 9.53 -3.90
C LEU A 34 -1.70 10.93 -4.32
N ARG A 35 -1.75 11.86 -3.39
CA ARG A 35 -1.36 13.24 -3.66
C ARG A 35 0.15 13.41 -3.46
N LEU A 36 0.84 13.84 -4.51
CA LEU A 36 2.26 14.14 -4.41
C LEU A 36 2.41 15.51 -3.76
N VAL A 37 3.06 15.54 -2.60
CA VAL A 37 3.21 16.76 -1.82
C VAL A 37 4.50 17.47 -2.16
N ALA A 38 5.59 16.72 -2.31
CA ALA A 38 6.90 17.32 -2.55
C ALA A 38 7.85 16.30 -3.14
N GLU A 39 8.86 16.80 -3.85
CA GLU A 39 9.97 15.98 -4.31
C GLU A 39 11.22 16.54 -3.67
N GLU A 40 11.96 15.67 -3.02
CA GLU A 40 13.16 16.05 -2.27
C GLU A 40 14.37 15.25 -2.73
N PRO A 41 14.81 15.44 -3.97
CA PRO A 41 15.96 14.68 -4.45
C PRO A 41 17.22 15.09 -3.70
N PRO A 42 18.14 14.19 -3.46
CA PRO A 42 18.13 12.79 -3.85
C PRO A 42 17.54 11.87 -2.75
N PHE A 43 16.68 12.36 -1.89
CA PHE A 43 16.26 11.64 -0.71
C PHE A 43 14.90 10.96 -0.86
N ALA A 44 13.85 11.69 -1.29
CA ALA A 44 12.51 11.11 -1.24
C ALA A 44 11.50 11.82 -2.11
N LEU A 45 10.45 11.07 -2.46
CA LEU A 45 9.18 11.64 -2.90
C LEU A 45 8.26 11.62 -1.69
N VAL A 46 7.51 12.69 -1.48
CA VAL A 46 6.61 12.79 -0.33
C VAL A 46 5.18 12.80 -0.82
N PHE A 47 4.40 11.83 -0.34
CA PHE A 47 2.98 11.71 -0.69
C PHE A 47 2.12 11.85 0.55
N GLU A 48 0.86 12.16 0.32
CA GLU A 48 -0.14 12.18 1.38
C GLU A 48 -1.27 11.22 1.00
N SER A 49 -1.69 10.39 1.93
CA SER A 49 -2.80 9.48 1.76
C SER A 49 -3.70 9.62 2.97
N ASN A 50 -4.90 10.16 2.74
CA ASN A 50 -5.89 10.35 3.81
C ASN A 50 -5.30 11.05 5.04
N GLY A 51 -4.52 12.09 4.80
CA GLY A 51 -3.94 12.90 5.88
C GLY A 51 -2.65 12.36 6.47
N LEU A 52 -2.20 11.19 6.04
CA LEU A 52 -0.96 10.60 6.54
C LEU A 52 0.15 10.75 5.52
N MET A 53 1.36 10.96 6.01
CA MET A 53 2.52 11.13 5.14
C MET A 53 3.11 9.78 4.76
N LEU A 54 3.40 9.63 3.47
CA LEU A 54 4.11 8.47 2.96
C LEU A 54 5.36 8.97 2.25
N ARG A 55 6.53 8.51 2.67
CA ARG A 55 7.79 8.91 2.07
C ARG A 55 8.36 7.76 1.27
N LEU A 56 8.59 7.99 -0.02
CA LEU A 56 9.25 7.00 -0.87
C LEU A 56 10.72 7.36 -0.92
N GLY A 57 11.53 6.64 -0.15
CA GLY A 57 12.95 6.92 -0.04
C GLY A 57 13.71 6.44 -1.27
N MET A 58 14.53 7.30 -1.85
CA MET A 58 15.29 6.97 -3.05
C MET A 58 16.50 6.14 -2.69
N ALA A 59 16.60 4.95 -3.27
CA ALA A 59 17.68 4.00 -3.01
C ALA A 59 18.31 3.59 -4.32
N LYS A 60 19.54 3.08 -4.25
CA LYS A 60 20.22 2.61 -5.45
C LYS A 60 19.77 1.21 -5.83
N GLU A 61 19.42 0.40 -4.84
CA GLU A 61 18.94 -0.95 -5.07
C GLU A 61 18.09 -1.36 -3.90
N LEU A 62 17.27 -2.39 -4.10
CA LEU A 62 16.41 -2.92 -3.05
C LEU A 62 16.74 -4.38 -2.83
N PRO A 63 16.64 -4.84 -1.56
CA PRO A 63 16.72 -6.27 -1.30
C PRO A 63 15.45 -6.95 -1.84
N PRO A 64 15.49 -8.28 -2.01
CA PRO A 64 14.29 -8.99 -2.43
C PRO A 64 13.12 -8.73 -1.47
N ALA A 65 11.91 -8.65 -2.03
CA ALA A 65 10.73 -8.42 -1.22
C ALA A 65 10.44 -9.64 -0.34
N HIS A 66 10.09 -9.39 0.92
CA HIS A 66 9.83 -10.47 1.87
C HIS A 66 8.41 -10.47 2.42
N GLY A 67 7.65 -9.44 2.19
CA GLY A 67 6.30 -9.36 2.68
C GLY A 67 5.72 -8.00 2.35
N THR A 68 4.51 -7.78 2.82
CA THR A 68 3.81 -6.52 2.58
C THR A 68 4.49 -5.39 3.34
N VAL A 69 4.80 -4.31 2.64
CA VAL A 69 5.44 -3.16 3.28
C VAL A 69 4.49 -2.00 3.48
N LEU A 70 3.35 -2.00 2.78
CA LEU A 70 2.39 -0.91 2.86
C LEU A 70 1.03 -1.44 2.45
N GLY A 71 0.00 -1.03 3.16
CA GLY A 71 -1.34 -1.45 2.82
C GLY A 71 -2.35 -0.37 3.13
N TRP A 72 -3.50 -0.47 2.49
CA TRP A 72 -4.64 0.42 2.72
C TRP A 72 -5.81 -0.40 3.20
N GLN A 73 -6.44 0.07 4.27
CA GLN A 73 -7.69 -0.50 4.74
C GLN A 73 -8.82 0.15 3.95
N VAL A 74 -9.64 -0.67 3.30
CA VAL A 74 -10.70 -0.16 2.44
C VAL A 74 -12.05 -0.71 2.89
N PRO A 75 -13.13 0.04 2.67
CA PRO A 75 -14.45 -0.44 3.11
C PRO A 75 -15.06 -1.50 2.20
N GLU A 76 -14.69 -1.51 0.91
CA GLU A 76 -15.28 -2.41 -0.08
C GLU A 76 -14.18 -2.96 -0.97
N ILE A 77 -13.58 -4.08 -0.56
CA ILE A 77 -12.39 -4.57 -1.24
C ILE A 77 -12.68 -5.02 -2.67
N THR A 78 -13.84 -5.63 -2.91
CA THR A 78 -14.16 -6.10 -4.26
C THR A 78 -14.20 -4.94 -5.24
N ALA A 79 -14.87 -3.86 -4.89
CA ALA A 79 -14.93 -2.68 -5.75
C ALA A 79 -13.54 -2.06 -5.91
N THR A 80 -12.78 -2.01 -4.82
CA THR A 80 -11.43 -1.44 -4.87
C THR A 80 -10.53 -2.23 -5.82
N VAL A 81 -10.56 -3.56 -5.72
CA VAL A 81 -9.73 -4.39 -6.58
C VAL A 81 -10.13 -4.22 -8.05
N LYS A 82 -11.43 -4.16 -8.32
CA LYS A 82 -11.89 -3.96 -9.69
C LYS A 82 -11.42 -2.61 -10.24
N ASN A 83 -11.54 -1.56 -9.45
CA ASN A 83 -11.11 -0.23 -9.88
C ASN A 83 -9.61 -0.17 -10.13
N LEU A 84 -8.82 -0.75 -9.25
CA LEU A 84 -7.38 -0.75 -9.42
C LEU A 84 -6.97 -1.58 -10.62
N THR A 85 -7.64 -2.70 -10.86
CA THR A 85 -7.37 -3.53 -12.02
C THR A 85 -7.62 -2.74 -13.30
N GLN A 86 -8.70 -1.96 -13.35
CA GLN A 86 -8.98 -1.13 -14.51
C GLN A 86 -7.94 -0.03 -14.70
N ALA A 87 -7.32 0.41 -13.60
CA ALA A 87 -6.25 1.40 -13.67
C ALA A 87 -4.90 0.79 -14.04
N GLY A 88 -4.85 -0.52 -14.23
CA GLY A 88 -3.62 -1.19 -14.68
C GLY A 88 -2.90 -1.98 -13.61
N VAL A 89 -3.43 -2.06 -12.39
CA VAL A 89 -2.81 -2.84 -11.34
C VAL A 89 -3.05 -4.32 -11.59
N ARG A 90 -1.99 -5.12 -11.42
CA ARG A 90 -2.10 -6.56 -11.55
C ARG A 90 -1.99 -7.18 -10.17
N PHE A 91 -3.05 -7.85 -9.72
CA PHE A 91 -3.02 -8.47 -8.40
C PHE A 91 -2.30 -9.80 -8.44
N GLU A 92 -1.51 -10.06 -7.39
CA GLU A 92 -0.64 -11.21 -7.32
C GLU A 92 -1.41 -12.46 -6.89
N ARG A 93 -0.92 -13.60 -7.34
CA ARG A 93 -1.46 -14.90 -6.94
C ARG A 93 -0.35 -15.71 -6.30
N TYR A 94 -0.64 -16.30 -5.17
CA TYR A 94 0.35 -17.05 -4.42
C TYR A 94 -0.08 -18.52 -4.33
N GLY A 95 0.85 -19.42 -4.62
CA GLY A 95 0.59 -20.83 -4.50
C GLY A 95 0.26 -21.18 -3.07
N GLY A 96 -0.74 -22.05 -2.88
CA GLY A 96 -1.12 -22.46 -1.54
C GLY A 96 -2.12 -21.55 -0.86
N MET A 97 -2.48 -20.44 -1.48
CA MET A 97 -3.51 -19.57 -0.93
C MET A 97 -4.78 -19.70 -1.75
N ASP A 98 -5.90 -19.71 -1.04
CA ASP A 98 -7.21 -19.85 -1.66
C ASP A 98 -7.74 -18.45 -2.01
N GLN A 99 -7.31 -17.94 -3.15
CA GLN A 99 -7.71 -16.62 -3.62
C GLN A 99 -8.82 -16.76 -4.65
N ASP A 100 -9.79 -15.84 -4.61
CA ASP A 100 -10.88 -15.86 -5.58
C ASP A 100 -10.37 -15.36 -6.94
N GLU A 101 -11.27 -15.22 -7.92
CA GLU A 101 -10.88 -14.85 -9.27
C GLU A 101 -10.31 -13.44 -9.37
N LEU A 102 -10.58 -12.59 -8.38
CA LEU A 102 -10.02 -11.24 -8.33
C LEU A 102 -8.69 -11.20 -7.58
N GLY A 103 -8.27 -12.32 -6.99
CA GLY A 103 -7.06 -12.36 -6.21
C GLY A 103 -7.27 -12.09 -4.73
N ILE A 104 -8.51 -12.07 -4.28
CA ILE A 104 -8.83 -11.77 -2.87
C ILE A 104 -8.80 -13.05 -2.05
N TRP A 105 -8.05 -13.00 -0.95
CA TRP A 105 -7.97 -14.07 0.02
C TRP A 105 -8.74 -13.68 1.27
N THR A 106 -9.53 -14.61 1.80
CA THR A 106 -10.28 -14.39 3.02
C THR A 106 -9.61 -15.15 4.15
N SER A 107 -9.24 -14.42 5.20
CA SER A 107 -8.58 -15.02 6.35
C SER A 107 -9.59 -15.75 7.24
N PRO A 108 -9.12 -16.62 8.15
CA PRO A 108 -10.04 -17.28 9.09
C PRO A 108 -10.85 -16.30 9.93
N SER A 109 -10.33 -15.11 10.20
CA SER A 109 -11.06 -14.11 10.98
C SER A 109 -12.06 -13.30 10.15
N GLY A 110 -12.12 -13.54 8.84
CA GLY A 110 -13.03 -12.82 7.97
C GLY A 110 -12.45 -11.60 7.29
N ALA A 111 -11.20 -11.27 7.56
CA ALA A 111 -10.53 -10.18 6.85
C ALA A 111 -10.25 -10.62 5.42
N LYS A 112 -10.32 -9.67 4.50
CA LYS A 112 -10.08 -9.96 3.09
C LYS A 112 -8.91 -9.13 2.63
N VAL A 113 -8.00 -9.75 1.86
CA VAL A 113 -6.75 -9.10 1.48
C VAL A 113 -6.43 -9.42 0.04
N ALA A 114 -5.89 -8.45 -0.68
CA ALA A 114 -5.38 -8.65 -2.03
C ALA A 114 -4.04 -7.91 -2.14
N TRP A 115 -3.10 -8.51 -2.84
CA TRP A 115 -1.73 -8.00 -2.93
C TRP A 115 -1.37 -7.62 -4.35
N PHE A 116 -0.53 -6.60 -4.48
CA PHE A 116 0.00 -6.18 -5.77
C PHE A 116 1.38 -5.60 -5.54
N LYS A 117 2.09 -5.30 -6.62
CA LYS A 117 3.44 -4.77 -6.53
C LYS A 117 3.53 -3.39 -7.15
N ASP A 118 4.42 -2.57 -6.56
CA ASP A 118 4.75 -1.30 -7.21
C ASP A 118 5.82 -1.57 -8.29
N PRO A 119 6.22 -0.55 -9.07
CA PRO A 119 7.18 -0.77 -10.16
C PRO A 119 8.52 -1.34 -9.72
N ASP A 120 8.92 -1.12 -8.47
CA ASP A 120 10.19 -1.62 -7.96
C ASP A 120 10.05 -2.99 -7.28
N GLY A 121 8.85 -3.56 -7.29
CA GLY A 121 8.65 -4.89 -6.72
C GLY A 121 8.26 -4.90 -5.26
N ASN A 122 8.05 -3.74 -4.65
CA ASN A 122 7.54 -3.71 -3.28
C ASN A 122 6.14 -4.30 -3.23
N ILE A 123 5.88 -5.12 -2.22
CA ILE A 123 4.58 -5.76 -2.08
C ILE A 123 3.65 -4.86 -1.28
N LEU A 124 2.53 -4.51 -1.90
CA LEU A 124 1.52 -3.64 -1.31
C LEU A 124 0.22 -4.43 -1.18
N SER A 125 -0.71 -3.93 -0.38
CA SER A 125 -1.98 -4.62 -0.22
C SER A 125 -3.14 -3.66 -0.02
N VAL A 126 -4.33 -4.13 -0.35
CA VAL A 126 -5.58 -3.54 0.14
C VAL A 126 -6.26 -4.60 0.97
N SER A 127 -6.94 -4.19 2.04
CA SER A 127 -7.59 -5.15 2.91
C SER A 127 -8.84 -4.53 3.53
N GLU A 128 -9.79 -5.43 3.81
CA GLU A 128 -11.05 -5.06 4.45
C GLU A 128 -11.15 -5.84 5.75
N HIS A 129 -11.38 -5.13 6.85
CA HIS A 129 -11.39 -5.71 8.18
C HIS A 129 -12.72 -5.43 8.85
N PRO A 130 -13.67 -6.37 8.82
CA PRO A 130 -15.02 -6.09 9.32
C PRO A 130 -15.07 -5.61 10.77
N GLY A 131 -14.14 -6.06 11.59
CA GLY A 131 -14.14 -5.68 12.99
C GLY A 131 -13.38 -4.39 13.30
N LEU A 132 -12.75 -3.78 12.30
CA LEU A 132 -11.88 -2.62 12.51
C LEU A 132 -12.26 -1.42 11.68
N ARG A 133 -13.49 -1.39 11.16
CA ARG A 133 -13.85 -0.27 10.30
C ARG A 133 -13.97 1.01 11.11
N LYS A 134 -13.66 2.07 10.48
CA LYS A 134 -13.75 3.39 11.11
C LYS A 134 -14.75 4.22 10.39
#